data_f5232f40b7c5894fb266e98ffe2b9e93
#
_entry.id   f5232f40b7c5894fb266e98ffe2b9e93
#
_cell.length_a   1.000
_cell.length_b   1.000
_cell.length_c   1.000
_cell.angle_alpha   90.00
_cell.angle_beta   90.00
_cell.angle_gamma   90.00
#
_symmetry.space_group_name_H-M   'P 1'
#
loop_
_entity.id
_entity.type
_entity.pdbx_description
1 polymer ?
#
loop_
_entity_poly.entity_id
_entity_poly.type
_entity_poly.pdbx_seq_one_letter_code
_entity_poly.pdbx_strand_id
1 'polypeptide(L)'
;MNNTVSEFSCQLDDLTVTEAMGEALGAQLKAGDLVILTGALGAGKTTLTQSLGVGLNVREGIISPTFVLARQHPSLGDGPGLIHVDAYRLKDHDDVDTLDLESTLADSVTVVEWGLGKVEHLTDSRLEIQLDREALAAPVGNPWEEAEEELDEPRLFSLKAIGPRWNEDAFAQLKDSLLSAVAAQRTEEKHV
;
A
#
# COMPACT_ATOMS: atom_id res chain seq x y z
N MET A 1 12.75 17.99 16.07
CA MET A 1 11.32 17.81 15.76
C MET A 1 10.96 16.40 16.18
N ASN A 2 9.94 16.18 17.03
CA ASN A 2 9.53 14.83 17.41
C ASN A 2 8.93 14.16 16.17
N ASN A 3 9.66 13.22 15.60
CA ASN A 3 9.14 12.39 14.53
C ASN A 3 8.17 11.39 15.17
N THR A 4 6.89 11.71 15.20
CA THR A 4 5.86 10.80 15.71
C THR A 4 5.89 9.55 14.85
N VAL A 5 6.02 8.40 15.50
CA VAL A 5 5.97 7.09 14.85
C VAL A 5 4.88 6.29 15.53
N SER A 6 3.91 5.84 14.77
CA SER A 6 2.82 4.98 15.22
C SER A 6 2.74 3.74 14.34
N GLU A 7 2.44 2.60 14.94
CA GLU A 7 2.46 1.31 14.25
C GLU A 7 1.24 0.48 14.60
N PHE A 8 0.76 -0.33 13.66
CA PHE A 8 -0.13 -1.44 13.94
C PHE A 8 0.07 -2.57 12.93
N SER A 9 -0.39 -3.77 13.27
CA SER A 9 -0.39 -4.92 12.38
C SER A 9 -1.69 -5.70 12.50
N CYS A 10 -2.11 -6.30 11.39
CA CYS A 10 -3.25 -7.22 11.37
C CYS A 10 -3.05 -8.29 10.29
N GLN A 11 -3.78 -9.38 10.38
CA GLN A 11 -3.82 -10.41 9.36
C GLN A 11 -4.86 -10.04 8.29
N LEU A 12 -4.50 -10.20 7.03
CA LEU A 12 -5.39 -10.21 5.88
C LEU A 12 -5.59 -11.67 5.48
N ASP A 13 -6.79 -12.18 5.68
CA ASP A 13 -7.06 -13.62 5.61
C ASP A 13 -7.03 -14.13 4.16
N ASP A 14 -7.44 -13.28 3.20
CA ASP A 14 -7.57 -13.60 1.78
C ASP A 14 -7.47 -12.35 0.89
N LEU A 15 -7.77 -12.52 -0.40
CA LEU A 15 -7.80 -11.44 -1.38
C LEU A 15 -8.87 -10.40 -1.07
N THR A 16 -10.08 -10.82 -0.69
CA THR A 16 -11.21 -9.91 -0.42
C THR A 16 -10.92 -8.96 0.72
N VAL A 17 -10.32 -9.49 1.81
CA VAL A 17 -9.86 -8.69 2.95
C VAL A 17 -8.73 -7.74 2.54
N THR A 18 -7.82 -8.18 1.66
CA THR A 18 -6.74 -7.34 1.13
C THR A 18 -7.30 -6.18 0.30
N GLU A 19 -8.31 -6.45 -0.54
CA GLU A 19 -9.00 -5.43 -1.33
C GLU A 19 -9.71 -4.40 -0.45
N ALA A 20 -10.48 -4.85 0.53
CA ALA A 20 -11.15 -3.96 1.48
C ALA A 20 -10.17 -3.08 2.27
N MET A 21 -9.02 -3.64 2.67
CA MET A 21 -7.94 -2.89 3.31
C MET A 21 -7.40 -1.79 2.39
N GLY A 22 -7.13 -2.12 1.13
CA GLY A 22 -6.63 -1.16 0.14
C GLY A 22 -7.63 -0.03 -0.15
N GLU A 23 -8.90 -0.36 -0.33
CA GLU A 23 -9.97 0.63 -0.55
C GLU A 23 -10.10 1.58 0.65
N ALA A 24 -10.16 1.03 1.86
CA ALA A 24 -10.23 1.83 3.08
C ALA A 24 -9.01 2.74 3.25
N LEU A 25 -7.81 2.24 2.91
CA LEU A 25 -6.58 3.02 2.92
C LEU A 25 -6.68 4.18 1.92
N GLY A 26 -7.01 3.89 0.65
CA GLY A 26 -7.15 4.89 -0.41
C GLY A 26 -8.10 6.02 -0.04
N ALA A 27 -9.24 5.70 0.58
CA ALA A 27 -10.23 6.68 1.03
C ALA A 27 -9.72 7.65 2.12
N GLN A 28 -8.63 7.32 2.83
CA GLN A 28 -8.04 8.17 3.87
C GLN A 28 -6.86 9.03 3.36
N LEU A 29 -6.32 8.70 2.19
CA LEU A 29 -5.17 9.41 1.63
C LEU A 29 -5.58 10.72 0.97
N LYS A 30 -4.63 11.65 0.94
CA LYS A 30 -4.78 13.00 0.38
C LYS A 30 -3.59 13.34 -0.50
N ALA A 31 -3.73 14.35 -1.33
CA ALA A 31 -2.60 14.92 -2.07
C ALA A 31 -1.44 15.23 -1.12
N GLY A 32 -0.24 14.86 -1.51
CA GLY A 32 0.97 14.95 -0.71
C GLY A 32 1.31 13.72 0.12
N ASP A 33 0.41 12.74 0.24
CA ASP A 33 0.69 11.52 0.99
C ASP A 33 1.61 10.58 0.19
N LEU A 34 2.65 10.08 0.85
CA LEU A 34 3.58 9.07 0.35
C LEU A 34 3.34 7.74 1.07
N VAL A 35 3.17 6.67 0.29
CA VAL A 35 3.04 5.29 0.77
C VAL A 35 4.18 4.45 0.20
N ILE A 36 4.95 3.81 1.06
CA ILE A 36 6.04 2.90 0.69
C ILE A 36 5.57 1.47 0.95
N LEU A 37 5.58 0.63 -0.09
CA LEU A 37 5.19 -0.77 -0.01
C LEU A 37 6.42 -1.68 -0.06
N THR A 38 6.53 -2.55 0.93
CA THR A 38 7.58 -3.58 1.03
C THR A 38 6.97 -4.97 1.16
N GLY A 39 7.75 -5.99 0.83
CA GLY A 39 7.33 -7.38 0.87
C GLY A 39 7.95 -8.18 -0.26
N ALA A 40 8.03 -9.50 -0.14
CA ALA A 40 8.56 -10.39 -1.16
C ALA A 40 7.84 -10.26 -2.51
N LEU A 41 8.41 -10.84 -3.57
CA LEU A 41 7.71 -10.97 -4.84
C LEU A 41 6.44 -11.81 -4.62
N GLY A 42 5.31 -11.39 -5.18
CA GLY A 42 4.02 -12.07 -4.97
C GLY A 42 3.33 -11.76 -3.63
N ALA A 43 3.88 -10.91 -2.75
CA ALA A 43 3.27 -10.57 -1.46
C ALA A 43 1.94 -9.80 -1.55
N GLY A 44 1.56 -9.31 -2.75
CA GLY A 44 0.30 -8.59 -2.96
C GLY A 44 0.43 -7.06 -2.99
N LYS A 45 1.65 -6.50 -3.14
CA LYS A 45 1.86 -5.04 -3.20
C LYS A 45 1.06 -4.36 -4.31
N THR A 46 1.09 -4.91 -5.51
CA THR A 46 0.34 -4.37 -6.66
C THR A 46 -1.17 -4.54 -6.46
N THR A 47 -1.61 -5.65 -5.87
CA THR A 47 -3.02 -5.89 -5.51
C THR A 47 -3.52 -4.84 -4.51
N LEU A 48 -2.75 -4.57 -3.47
CA LEU A 48 -3.06 -3.52 -2.50
C LEU A 48 -3.09 -2.14 -3.17
N THR A 49 -2.18 -1.86 -4.12
CA THR A 49 -2.16 -0.60 -4.89
C THR A 49 -3.39 -0.46 -5.79
N GLN A 50 -3.86 -1.56 -6.40
CA GLN A 50 -5.09 -1.58 -7.20
C GLN A 50 -6.30 -1.17 -6.36
N SER A 51 -6.48 -1.81 -5.22
CA SER A 51 -7.59 -1.53 -4.31
C SER A 51 -7.50 -0.13 -3.68
N LEU A 52 -6.29 0.32 -3.35
CA LEU A 52 -6.03 1.70 -2.92
C LEU A 52 -6.46 2.69 -4.00
N GLY A 53 -6.21 2.39 -5.27
CA GLY A 53 -6.67 3.20 -6.40
C GLY A 53 -8.19 3.28 -6.51
N VAL A 54 -8.92 2.20 -6.18
CA VAL A 54 -10.39 2.22 -6.08
C VAL A 54 -10.82 3.18 -4.98
N GLY A 55 -10.24 3.08 -3.78
CA GLY A 55 -10.53 3.97 -2.65
C GLY A 55 -10.22 5.45 -2.92
N LEU A 56 -9.18 5.73 -3.72
CA LEU A 56 -8.84 7.08 -4.20
C LEU A 56 -9.77 7.58 -5.33
N ASN A 57 -10.59 6.70 -5.92
CA ASN A 57 -11.40 6.99 -7.10
C ASN A 57 -10.55 7.45 -8.30
N VAL A 58 -9.49 6.71 -8.61
CA VAL A 58 -8.68 6.95 -9.81
C VAL A 58 -9.06 6.02 -10.95
N ARG A 59 -8.57 6.33 -12.16
CA ARG A 59 -8.83 5.51 -13.35
C ARG A 59 -8.35 4.07 -13.14
N GLU A 60 -9.20 3.12 -13.49
CA GLU A 60 -8.93 1.67 -13.45
C GLU A 60 -7.76 1.26 -14.34
N GLY A 61 -7.31 0.00 -14.18
CA GLY A 61 -6.24 -0.60 -14.98
C GLY A 61 -4.86 -0.36 -14.36
N ILE A 62 -4.78 -0.29 -13.05
CA ILE A 62 -3.51 -0.27 -12.33
C ILE A 62 -2.83 -1.62 -12.52
N ILE A 63 -1.64 -1.59 -13.10
CA ILE A 63 -0.73 -2.73 -13.27
C ILE A 63 0.65 -2.34 -12.79
N SER A 64 1.46 -3.31 -12.35
CA SER A 64 2.82 -3.03 -11.89
C SER A 64 3.62 -2.27 -12.96
N PRO A 65 4.24 -1.13 -12.61
CA PRO A 65 5.03 -0.32 -13.55
C PRO A 65 6.50 -0.79 -13.67
N THR A 66 6.82 -2.05 -13.36
CA THR A 66 8.19 -2.58 -13.29
C THR A 66 9.06 -2.24 -14.51
N PHE A 67 8.46 -2.17 -15.72
CA PHE A 67 9.20 -1.86 -16.95
C PHE A 67 9.26 -0.38 -17.29
N VAL A 68 8.32 0.43 -16.80
CA VAL A 68 8.22 1.89 -17.08
C VAL A 68 8.55 2.74 -15.86
N LEU A 69 8.83 2.13 -14.72
CA LEU A 69 9.20 2.67 -13.42
C LEU A 69 8.09 3.46 -12.73
N ALA A 70 7.35 4.30 -13.42
CA ALA A 70 6.26 5.11 -12.86
C ALA A 70 5.07 5.18 -13.82
N ARG A 71 3.85 5.19 -13.25
CA ARG A 71 2.59 5.43 -13.96
C ARG A 71 1.73 6.41 -13.20
N GLN A 72 1.08 7.30 -13.93
CA GLN A 72 0.10 8.22 -13.39
C GLN A 72 -1.31 7.71 -13.69
N HIS A 73 -2.16 7.69 -12.66
CA HIS A 73 -3.57 7.36 -12.75
C HIS A 73 -4.38 8.60 -12.34
N PRO A 74 -5.02 9.28 -13.30
CA PRO A 74 -5.80 10.48 -13.02
C PRO A 74 -7.00 10.18 -12.13
N SER A 75 -7.35 11.12 -11.25
CA SER A 75 -8.60 11.06 -10.51
C SER A 75 -9.80 11.09 -11.46
N LEU A 76 -10.87 10.38 -11.10
CA LEU A 76 -12.16 10.40 -11.77
C LEU A 76 -13.13 11.46 -11.17
N GLY A 77 -12.68 12.16 -10.13
CA GLY A 77 -13.44 13.20 -9.43
C GLY A 77 -12.56 14.35 -8.98
N ASP A 78 -12.93 14.97 -7.86
CA ASP A 78 -12.21 16.12 -7.29
C ASP A 78 -11.04 15.73 -6.36
N GLY A 79 -10.82 14.43 -6.16
CA GLY A 79 -9.74 13.91 -5.32
C GLY A 79 -8.37 13.93 -6.02
N PRO A 80 -7.29 13.51 -5.32
CA PRO A 80 -5.96 13.43 -5.90
C PRO A 80 -5.84 12.31 -6.91
N GLY A 81 -4.94 12.47 -7.88
CA GLY A 81 -4.48 11.36 -8.70
C GLY A 81 -3.54 10.43 -7.93
N LEU A 82 -3.18 9.30 -8.56
CA LEU A 82 -2.21 8.35 -8.02
C LEU A 82 -0.97 8.31 -8.92
N ILE A 83 0.19 8.46 -8.33
CA ILE A 83 1.49 8.13 -8.93
C ILE A 83 1.92 6.78 -8.39
N HIS A 84 1.97 5.77 -9.24
CA HIS A 84 2.40 4.41 -8.89
C HIS A 84 3.81 4.16 -9.41
N VAL A 85 4.74 3.87 -8.53
CA VAL A 85 6.17 3.66 -8.81
C VAL A 85 6.57 2.24 -8.40
N ASP A 86 7.40 1.60 -9.21
CA ASP A 86 8.12 0.37 -8.86
C ASP A 86 9.63 0.67 -8.83
N ALA A 87 10.18 0.79 -7.62
CA ALA A 87 11.59 1.11 -7.39
C ALA A 87 12.48 -0.15 -7.31
N TYR A 88 12.00 -1.34 -7.71
CA TYR A 88 12.78 -2.59 -7.65
C TYR A 88 14.11 -2.48 -8.43
N ARG A 89 14.11 -1.78 -9.56
CA ARG A 89 15.29 -1.59 -10.42
C ARG A 89 16.14 -0.38 -10.06
N LEU A 90 15.63 0.52 -9.23
CA LEU A 90 16.36 1.71 -8.78
C LEU A 90 17.28 1.30 -7.64
N LYS A 91 18.49 1.84 -7.62
CA LYS A 91 19.53 1.46 -6.66
C LYS A 91 19.46 2.31 -5.39
N ASP A 92 19.25 3.60 -5.56
CA ASP A 92 19.32 4.61 -4.52
C ASP A 92 18.40 5.80 -4.81
N HIS A 93 18.47 6.83 -3.98
CA HIS A 93 17.70 8.05 -4.13
C HIS A 93 18.07 8.86 -5.38
N ASP A 94 19.33 8.81 -5.83
CA ASP A 94 19.75 9.54 -7.04
C ASP A 94 19.01 9.00 -8.29
N ASP A 95 18.82 7.67 -8.35
CA ASP A 95 18.00 7.05 -9.40
C ASP A 95 16.53 7.48 -9.31
N VAL A 96 15.97 7.59 -8.07
CA VAL A 96 14.58 8.05 -7.85
C VAL A 96 14.40 9.50 -8.29
N ASP A 97 15.36 10.38 -8.03
CA ASP A 97 15.30 11.80 -8.40
C ASP A 97 15.15 11.99 -9.91
N THR A 98 15.62 11.03 -10.72
CA THR A 98 15.43 11.06 -12.18
C THR A 98 13.96 10.93 -12.60
N LEU A 99 13.07 10.47 -11.73
CA LEU A 99 11.64 10.34 -11.99
C LEU A 99 10.85 11.64 -11.73
N ASP A 100 11.50 12.66 -11.16
CA ASP A 100 10.90 13.97 -10.84
C ASP A 100 9.59 13.85 -10.01
N LEU A 101 9.59 12.94 -9.03
CA LEU A 101 8.42 12.69 -8.20
C LEU A 101 8.03 13.91 -7.35
N GLU A 102 9.00 14.74 -6.98
CA GLU A 102 8.76 15.97 -6.21
C GLU A 102 7.78 16.92 -6.90
N SER A 103 7.83 16.99 -8.24
CA SER A 103 6.95 17.87 -9.03
C SER A 103 5.46 17.48 -8.95
N THR A 104 5.16 16.21 -8.67
CA THR A 104 3.80 15.66 -8.62
C THR A 104 3.29 15.39 -7.21
N LEU A 105 4.18 15.39 -6.23
CA LEU A 105 3.85 14.96 -4.85
C LEU A 105 2.77 15.83 -4.22
N ALA A 106 2.81 17.15 -4.43
CA ALA A 106 1.86 18.09 -3.83
C ALA A 106 0.40 17.88 -4.28
N ASP A 107 0.20 17.34 -5.49
CA ASP A 107 -1.13 17.23 -6.13
C ASP A 107 -1.64 15.78 -6.23
N SER A 108 -0.81 14.81 -5.83
CA SER A 108 -1.12 13.38 -5.99
C SER A 108 -0.81 12.60 -4.72
N VAL A 109 -1.38 11.42 -4.61
CA VAL A 109 -0.87 10.35 -3.72
C VAL A 109 0.22 9.60 -4.47
N THR A 110 1.36 9.37 -3.82
CA THR A 110 2.46 8.59 -4.40
C THR A 110 2.60 7.26 -3.68
N VAL A 111 2.49 6.16 -4.43
CA VAL A 111 2.72 4.79 -3.92
C VAL A 111 3.98 4.24 -4.57
N VAL A 112 4.93 3.80 -3.76
CA VAL A 112 6.22 3.29 -4.22
C VAL A 112 6.43 1.86 -3.73
N GLU A 113 6.32 0.89 -4.62
CA GLU A 113 6.75 -0.48 -4.37
C GLU A 113 8.28 -0.54 -4.33
N TRP A 114 8.85 -1.27 -3.36
CA TRP A 114 10.30 -1.41 -3.16
C TRP A 114 11.02 -0.09 -2.86
N GLY A 115 10.28 0.88 -2.30
CA GLY A 115 10.79 2.24 -2.07
C GLY A 115 11.61 2.42 -0.80
N LEU A 116 11.55 1.47 0.15
CA LEU A 116 12.24 1.61 1.44
C LEU A 116 13.76 1.77 1.24
N GLY A 117 14.33 2.78 1.90
CA GLY A 117 15.74 3.18 1.74
C GLY A 117 16.03 4.03 0.51
N LYS A 118 15.00 4.45 -0.26
CA LYS A 118 15.19 5.17 -1.54
C LYS A 118 14.39 6.46 -1.64
N VAL A 119 13.20 6.54 -1.04
CA VAL A 119 12.24 7.64 -1.27
C VAL A 119 11.88 8.44 -0.01
N GLU A 120 12.44 8.13 1.13
CA GLU A 120 12.12 8.76 2.41
C GLU A 120 12.46 10.25 2.46
N HIS A 121 13.38 10.70 1.60
CA HIS A 121 13.78 12.10 1.48
C HIS A 121 12.71 12.97 0.81
N LEU A 122 11.75 12.38 0.09
CA LEU A 122 10.73 13.11 -0.67
C LEU A 122 9.74 13.87 0.24
N THR A 123 9.54 13.42 1.47
CA THR A 123 8.59 14.06 2.40
C THR A 123 8.87 13.70 3.86
N ASP A 124 8.56 14.63 4.77
CA ASP A 124 8.68 14.43 6.22
C ASP A 124 7.63 13.45 6.79
N SER A 125 6.58 13.17 6.03
CA SER A 125 5.46 12.32 6.49
C SER A 125 5.15 11.22 5.48
N ARG A 126 5.07 9.98 5.94
CA ARG A 126 4.81 8.84 5.08
C ARG A 126 4.17 7.67 5.81
N LEU A 127 3.58 6.76 5.06
CA LEU A 127 3.19 5.43 5.51
C LEU A 127 4.17 4.40 4.94
N GLU A 128 4.74 3.58 5.81
CA GLU A 128 5.54 2.40 5.41
C GLU A 128 4.69 1.16 5.69
N ILE A 129 4.40 0.38 4.65
CA ILE A 129 3.56 -0.81 4.72
C ILE A 129 4.38 -2.01 4.29
N GLN A 130 4.37 -3.05 5.11
CA GLN A 130 4.97 -4.34 4.82
C GLN A 130 3.88 -5.40 4.67
N LEU A 131 3.95 -6.16 3.59
CA LEU A 131 3.16 -7.35 3.36
C LEU A 131 4.06 -8.58 3.45
N ASP A 132 3.74 -9.49 4.37
CA ASP A 132 4.55 -10.68 4.64
C ASP A 132 3.67 -11.94 4.57
N ARG A 133 3.97 -12.82 3.61
CA ARG A 133 3.33 -14.14 3.47
C ARG A 133 4.01 -15.18 4.37
N GLU A 134 5.33 -15.14 4.46
CA GLU A 134 6.14 -16.15 5.16
C GLU A 134 5.90 -16.12 6.67
N ALA A 135 5.58 -14.95 7.23
CA ALA A 135 5.31 -14.80 8.67
C ALA A 135 4.10 -15.64 9.15
N LEU A 136 3.22 -16.04 8.24
CA LEU A 136 2.00 -16.80 8.52
C LEU A 136 1.98 -18.19 7.87
N ALA A 137 2.97 -18.52 7.05
CA ALA A 137 3.02 -19.78 6.31
C ALA A 137 3.18 -21.00 7.26
N ALA A 138 2.27 -21.95 7.15
CA ALA A 138 2.48 -23.30 7.68
C ALA A 138 3.56 -24.03 6.85
N PRO A 139 4.30 -25.02 7.40
CA PRO A 139 5.34 -25.71 6.67
C PRO A 139 4.79 -26.47 5.45
N VAL A 140 5.43 -26.16 4.36
CA VAL A 140 5.24 -26.49 2.94
C VAL A 140 4.59 -27.81 2.58
N GLY A 141 3.53 -27.72 1.71
CA GLY A 141 3.02 -28.78 0.85
C GLY A 141 3.79 -28.89 -0.48
N ASN A 142 3.26 -29.65 -1.42
CA ASN A 142 3.87 -30.01 -2.70
C ASN A 142 4.03 -28.75 -3.62
N PRO A 143 5.25 -28.46 -4.14
CA PRO A 143 5.53 -27.24 -4.93
C PRO A 143 4.74 -27.11 -6.26
N TRP A 144 4.03 -28.12 -6.70
CA TRP A 144 3.31 -28.14 -7.98
C TRP A 144 1.79 -27.85 -7.85
N GLU A 145 1.27 -27.73 -6.62
CA GLU A 145 -0.13 -27.40 -6.34
C GLU A 145 -0.34 -25.89 -6.05
N GLU A 146 0.72 -25.11 -6.01
CA GLU A 146 0.74 -23.75 -5.45
C GLU A 146 0.20 -22.63 -6.38
N ALA A 147 -0.01 -22.89 -7.68
CA ALA A 147 -0.22 -21.78 -8.63
C ALA A 147 -1.63 -21.14 -8.58
N GLU A 148 -2.65 -21.83 -8.07
CA GLU A 148 -4.02 -21.31 -7.96
C GLU A 148 -4.38 -20.88 -6.53
N GLU A 149 -3.68 -21.41 -5.51
CA GLU A 149 -3.91 -21.08 -4.08
C GLU A 149 -3.21 -19.80 -3.63
N GLU A 150 -2.27 -19.25 -4.40
CA GLU A 150 -1.45 -18.09 -4.02
C GLU A 150 -2.24 -16.81 -3.71
N LEU A 151 -3.47 -16.66 -4.23
CA LEU A 151 -4.31 -15.48 -4.03
C LEU A 151 -5.08 -15.51 -2.70
N ASP A 152 -5.36 -16.71 -2.16
CA ASP A 152 -6.16 -16.92 -0.95
C ASP A 152 -5.33 -17.14 0.32
N GLU A 153 -4.00 -17.07 0.23
CA GLU A 153 -3.15 -17.21 1.41
C GLU A 153 -3.23 -15.98 2.32
N PRO A 154 -3.26 -16.19 3.65
CA PRO A 154 -3.23 -15.09 4.58
C PRO A 154 -1.90 -14.32 4.53
N ARG A 155 -1.96 -13.01 4.78
CA ARG A 155 -0.81 -12.11 4.81
C ARG A 155 -0.78 -11.33 6.12
N LEU A 156 0.40 -11.12 6.67
CA LEU A 156 0.60 -10.14 7.73
C LEU A 156 0.76 -8.76 7.09
N PHE A 157 -0.17 -7.86 7.41
CA PHE A 157 -0.09 -6.45 7.08
C PHE A 157 0.48 -5.70 8.27
N SER A 158 1.58 -4.98 8.07
CA SER A 158 2.19 -4.11 9.07
C SER A 158 2.30 -2.71 8.52
N LEU A 159 1.78 -1.73 9.27
CA LEU A 159 1.79 -0.32 8.90
C LEU A 159 2.52 0.49 9.94
N LYS A 160 3.43 1.35 9.47
CA LYS A 160 4.15 2.35 10.25
C LYS A 160 3.86 3.71 9.66
N ALA A 161 3.31 4.59 10.47
CA ALA A 161 3.00 5.96 10.13
C ALA A 161 4.04 6.90 10.73
N ILE A 162 4.65 7.75 9.91
CA ILE A 162 5.79 8.59 10.28
C ILE A 162 5.48 10.03 9.91
N GLY A 163 5.79 10.93 10.83
CA GLY A 163 5.77 12.38 10.60
C GLY A 163 4.48 13.09 11.02
N PRO A 164 4.46 14.43 10.92
CA PRO A 164 3.40 15.27 11.51
C PRO A 164 2.01 15.09 10.85
N ARG A 165 1.95 14.66 9.60
CA ARG A 165 0.68 14.34 8.89
C ARG A 165 -0.07 13.22 9.62
N TRP A 166 0.67 12.29 10.23
CA TRP A 166 0.15 11.11 10.91
C TRP A 166 0.28 11.26 12.44
N ASN A 167 -0.23 12.38 12.98
CA ASN A 167 -0.33 12.59 14.41
C ASN A 167 -1.27 11.56 15.06
N GLU A 168 -1.38 11.52 16.39
CA GLU A 168 -2.16 10.52 17.12
C GLU A 168 -3.61 10.43 16.64
N ASP A 169 -4.29 11.55 16.40
CA ASP A 169 -5.70 11.58 15.97
C ASP A 169 -5.84 11.06 14.53
N ALA A 170 -4.97 11.53 13.62
CA ALA A 170 -4.99 11.09 12.22
C ALA A 170 -4.66 9.59 12.09
N PHE A 171 -3.71 9.10 12.88
CA PHE A 171 -3.36 7.69 12.91
C PHE A 171 -4.47 6.84 13.52
N ALA A 172 -5.10 7.28 14.61
CA ALA A 172 -6.23 6.57 15.21
C ALA A 172 -7.40 6.45 14.22
N GLN A 173 -7.74 7.54 13.53
CA GLN A 173 -8.78 7.54 12.50
C GLN A 173 -8.45 6.59 11.33
N LEU A 174 -7.21 6.61 10.84
CA LEU A 174 -6.74 5.68 9.81
C LEU A 174 -6.90 4.25 10.28
N LYS A 175 -6.35 3.90 11.44
CA LYS A 175 -6.38 2.55 12.02
C LYS A 175 -7.82 2.05 12.19
N ASP A 176 -8.71 2.87 12.75
CA ASP A 176 -10.11 2.50 12.96
C ASP A 176 -10.83 2.24 11.63
N SER A 177 -10.56 3.04 10.60
CA SER A 177 -11.10 2.83 9.26
C SER A 177 -10.64 1.48 8.68
N LEU A 178 -9.34 1.21 8.74
CA LEU A 178 -8.75 -0.03 8.22
C LEU A 178 -9.26 -1.28 8.94
N LEU A 179 -9.30 -1.25 10.27
CA LEU A 179 -9.79 -2.39 11.08
C LEU A 179 -11.29 -2.62 10.87
N SER A 180 -12.08 -1.55 10.68
CA SER A 180 -13.51 -1.66 10.38
C SER A 180 -13.76 -2.33 9.04
N ALA A 181 -12.97 -2.02 8.01
CA ALA A 181 -13.07 -2.64 6.69
C ALA A 181 -12.77 -4.15 6.76
N VAL A 182 -11.70 -4.54 7.45
CA VAL A 182 -11.35 -5.95 7.68
C VAL A 182 -12.45 -6.69 8.44
N ALA A 183 -13.00 -6.08 9.49
CA ALA A 183 -14.06 -6.69 10.30
C ALA A 183 -15.36 -6.89 9.52
N ALA A 184 -15.71 -5.97 8.61
CA ALA A 184 -16.89 -6.07 7.76
C ALA A 184 -16.82 -7.31 6.85
N GLN A 185 -15.68 -7.53 6.18
CA GLN A 185 -15.50 -8.69 5.29
C GLN A 185 -15.58 -10.01 6.05
N ARG A 186 -14.93 -10.10 7.20
CA ARG A 186 -14.98 -11.32 8.06
C ARG A 186 -16.40 -11.66 8.56
N THR A 187 -17.29 -10.68 8.56
CA THR A 187 -18.69 -10.89 8.99
C THR A 187 -19.55 -11.40 7.84
N GLU A 188 -19.32 -10.94 6.62
CA GLU A 188 -20.04 -11.39 5.42
C GLU A 188 -19.78 -12.86 5.11
N GLU A 189 -18.53 -13.34 5.23
CA GLU A 189 -18.17 -14.74 5.01
C GLU A 189 -18.84 -15.74 5.96
N LYS A 190 -19.20 -15.34 7.18
CA LYS A 190 -19.86 -16.19 8.17
C LYS A 190 -21.36 -16.40 7.90
N HIS A 191 -21.92 -15.70 6.93
CA HIS A 191 -23.36 -15.74 6.62
C HIS A 191 -23.65 -16.40 5.26
N VAL A 192 -22.65 -16.91 4.58
CA VAL A 192 -22.71 -17.73 3.37
C VAL A 192 -22.47 -19.19 3.72
#